data_cbab18860da5ffefdbfe5c068ed10f1b
#
_entry.id   cbab18860da5ffefdbfe5c068ed10f1b
#
_cell.length_a   1.000
_cell.length_b   1.000
_cell.length_c   1.000
_cell.angle_alpha   90.00
_cell.angle_beta   90.00
_cell.angle_gamma   90.00
#
_symmetry.space_group_name_H-M   'P 1'
#
loop_
_entity.id
_entity.type
_entity.pdbx_description
1 polymer ?
#
loop_
_entity_poly.entity_id
_entity_poly.type
_entity_poly.pdbx_seq_one_letter_code
_entity_poly.pdbx_strand_id
1 'polypeptide(L)'
;NLMDFACDQRNKVHFFYTLPFTKKNALVETTWISELNDEKLKDYDEQIDNYLSKHLNIKNCKINFKETGAIPLFRKKNVNKFNEIYIGSAGGMTRLSTGYTFLNIQEQSRYIRENIENIKNVNLFKINSKYDFLDKILLRVLKNNSTEMGNIFFKVFNSKPKTAINFL
;
A
#
# COMPACT_ATOMS: atom_id res chain seq x y z
N ASN A 1 -4.72 4.61 -14.70
CA ASN A 1 -3.72 5.40 -13.96
C ASN A 1 -3.23 4.61 -12.74
N LEU A 2 -1.95 4.54 -12.59
CA LEU A 2 -1.30 4.02 -11.39
C LEU A 2 -0.82 5.22 -10.57
N MET A 3 -1.41 5.47 -9.39
CA MET A 3 -1.13 6.62 -8.53
C MET A 3 -1.36 7.97 -9.23
N ASP A 4 -2.62 8.32 -9.46
CA ASP A 4 -2.99 9.63 -9.99
C ASP A 4 -3.09 10.65 -8.84
N PHE A 5 -2.19 11.62 -8.81
CA PHE A 5 -2.14 12.68 -7.80
C PHE A 5 -2.94 13.93 -8.18
N ALA A 6 -3.63 13.94 -9.31
CA ALA A 6 -4.48 15.07 -9.75
C ALA A 6 -5.79 15.10 -8.95
N CYS A 7 -5.71 15.21 -7.64
CA CYS A 7 -6.83 15.25 -6.72
C CYS A 7 -6.51 16.14 -5.50
N ASP A 8 -7.52 16.47 -4.70
CA ASP A 8 -7.34 17.29 -3.50
C ASP A 8 -6.45 16.56 -2.47
N GLN A 9 -5.32 17.16 -2.15
CA GLN A 9 -4.30 16.57 -1.26
C GLN A 9 -4.56 16.88 0.22
N ARG A 10 -5.38 17.84 0.57
CA ARG A 10 -5.68 18.28 1.96
C ARG A 10 -4.44 18.35 2.86
N ASN A 11 -3.31 18.76 2.31
CA ASN A 11 -1.98 18.78 2.98
C ASN A 11 -1.49 17.39 3.46
N LYS A 12 -1.96 16.33 2.82
CA LYS A 12 -1.56 14.93 3.05
C LYS A 12 -1.06 14.33 1.73
N VAL A 13 -0.88 13.02 1.69
CA VAL A 13 -0.60 12.31 0.45
C VAL A 13 -1.87 11.58 0.03
N HIS A 14 -2.45 12.00 -1.08
CA HIS A 14 -3.66 11.44 -1.65
C HIS A 14 -3.46 11.11 -3.12
N PHE A 15 -3.91 9.96 -3.54
CA PHE A 15 -3.89 9.56 -4.94
C PHE A 15 -4.99 8.54 -5.25
N PHE A 16 -5.27 8.40 -6.53
CA PHE A 16 -6.20 7.40 -7.02
C PHE A 16 -5.47 6.30 -7.81
N TYR A 17 -5.91 5.06 -7.61
CA TYR A 17 -5.69 4.00 -8.59
C TYR A 17 -6.90 3.90 -9.51
N THR A 18 -6.65 3.75 -10.81
CA THR A 18 -7.67 3.40 -11.81
C THR A 18 -7.12 2.24 -12.63
N LEU A 19 -7.58 1.04 -12.30
CA LEU A 19 -7.08 -0.22 -12.86
C LEU A 19 -8.17 -0.86 -13.73
N PRO A 20 -8.09 -0.75 -15.07
CA PRO A 20 -9.10 -1.32 -15.95
C PRO A 20 -8.95 -2.85 -16.03
N PHE A 21 -10.04 -3.58 -15.76
CA PHE A 21 -10.13 -5.01 -16.00
C PHE A 21 -10.61 -5.29 -17.44
N THR A 22 -11.53 -4.46 -17.92
CA THR A 22 -12.05 -4.52 -19.29
C THR A 22 -12.31 -3.09 -19.79
N LYS A 23 -12.78 -2.96 -21.04
CA LYS A 23 -13.21 -1.65 -21.59
C LYS A 23 -14.35 -0.98 -20.81
N LYS A 24 -15.09 -1.74 -19.98
CA LYS A 24 -16.28 -1.25 -19.25
C LYS A 24 -16.19 -1.45 -17.73
N ASN A 25 -15.19 -2.14 -17.24
CA ASN A 25 -15.03 -2.43 -15.80
C ASN A 25 -13.65 -2.05 -15.34
N ALA A 26 -13.59 -1.30 -14.24
CA ALA A 26 -12.35 -0.88 -13.59
C ALA A 26 -12.49 -0.92 -12.07
N LEU A 27 -11.38 -1.12 -11.39
CA LEU A 27 -11.24 -0.75 -9.99
C LEU A 27 -10.87 0.74 -9.92
N VAL A 28 -11.57 1.48 -9.09
CA VAL A 28 -11.21 2.85 -8.73
C VAL A 28 -11.06 2.90 -7.22
N GLU A 29 -9.91 3.31 -6.75
CA GLU A 29 -9.57 3.35 -5.34
C GLU A 29 -9.03 4.72 -4.96
N THR A 30 -9.58 5.32 -3.90
CA THR A 30 -9.03 6.50 -3.23
C THR A 30 -8.09 6.04 -2.12
N THR A 31 -6.86 6.53 -2.11
CA THR A 31 -5.83 6.09 -1.17
C THR A 31 -5.18 7.27 -0.48
N TRP A 32 -5.18 7.24 0.84
CA TRP A 32 -4.53 8.22 1.69
C TRP A 32 -3.36 7.62 2.45
N ILE A 33 -2.23 8.33 2.49
CA ILE A 33 -1.18 8.08 3.47
C ILE A 33 -1.32 9.14 4.56
N SER A 34 -1.82 8.73 5.72
CA SER A 34 -2.18 9.61 6.81
C SER A 34 -1.95 8.96 8.18
N GLU A 35 -2.22 9.70 9.23
CA GLU A 35 -2.33 9.13 10.57
C GLU A 35 -3.59 8.25 10.66
N LEU A 36 -3.53 7.23 11.51
CA LEU A 36 -4.64 6.32 11.73
C LEU A 36 -5.82 7.10 12.34
N ASN A 37 -7.05 6.82 11.84
CA ASN A 37 -8.30 7.44 12.30
C ASN A 37 -8.44 8.96 12.03
N ASP A 38 -7.84 9.48 10.98
CA ASP A 38 -8.13 10.84 10.54
C ASP A 38 -9.55 10.90 9.94
N GLU A 39 -10.53 11.30 10.78
CA GLU A 39 -11.96 11.38 10.41
C GLU A 39 -12.21 12.34 9.24
N LYS A 40 -11.34 13.35 9.04
CA LYS A 40 -11.47 14.33 7.96
C LYS A 40 -11.24 13.76 6.57
N LEU A 41 -10.75 12.53 6.49
CA LEU A 41 -10.44 11.85 5.24
C LEU A 41 -11.48 10.77 4.88
N LYS A 42 -12.50 10.55 5.71
CA LYS A 42 -13.44 9.43 5.58
C LYS A 42 -14.61 9.65 4.60
N ASP A 43 -14.65 10.75 3.90
CA ASP A 43 -15.62 11.04 2.83
C ASP A 43 -15.27 10.32 1.51
N TYR A 44 -14.86 9.05 1.59
CA TYR A 44 -14.32 8.27 0.46
C TYR A 44 -15.28 8.19 -0.73
N ASP A 45 -16.58 8.06 -0.49
CA ASP A 45 -17.57 7.97 -1.58
C ASP A 45 -17.64 9.26 -2.37
N GLU A 46 -17.70 10.41 -1.68
CA GLU A 46 -17.69 11.71 -2.31
C GLU A 46 -16.39 11.96 -3.08
N GLN A 47 -15.25 11.52 -2.55
CA GLN A 47 -13.96 11.63 -3.23
C GLN A 47 -13.97 10.83 -4.54
N ILE A 48 -14.47 9.59 -4.52
CA ILE A 48 -14.57 8.73 -5.71
C ILE A 48 -15.53 9.34 -6.73
N ASP A 49 -16.71 9.80 -6.32
CA ASP A 49 -17.70 10.42 -7.19
C ASP A 49 -17.14 11.70 -7.86
N ASN A 50 -16.44 12.53 -7.09
CA ASN A 50 -15.77 13.71 -7.60
C ASN A 50 -14.66 13.35 -8.61
N TYR A 51 -13.85 12.35 -8.33
CA TYR A 51 -12.80 11.90 -9.23
C TYR A 51 -13.37 11.34 -10.53
N LEU A 52 -14.37 10.47 -10.44
CA LEU A 52 -15.06 9.90 -11.61
C LEU A 52 -15.66 10.99 -12.49
N SER A 53 -16.41 11.93 -11.90
CA SER A 53 -17.15 12.95 -12.65
C SER A 53 -16.25 14.05 -13.21
N LYS A 54 -15.28 14.56 -12.42
CA LYS A 54 -14.48 15.73 -12.77
C LYS A 54 -13.19 15.39 -13.52
N HIS A 55 -12.55 14.27 -13.19
CA HIS A 55 -11.28 13.88 -13.79
C HIS A 55 -11.43 12.83 -14.89
N LEU A 56 -12.34 11.89 -14.75
CA LEU A 56 -12.57 10.84 -15.75
C LEU A 56 -13.78 11.10 -16.68
N ASN A 57 -14.57 12.15 -16.44
CA ASN A 57 -15.81 12.48 -17.15
C ASN A 57 -16.85 11.33 -17.15
N ILE A 58 -16.85 10.50 -16.11
CA ILE A 58 -17.79 9.40 -15.93
C ILE A 58 -18.92 9.86 -15.04
N LYS A 59 -20.12 10.09 -15.60
CA LYS A 59 -21.29 10.58 -14.85
C LYS A 59 -22.18 9.47 -14.30
N ASN A 60 -22.19 8.30 -14.97
CA ASN A 60 -23.02 7.17 -14.56
C ASN A 60 -22.17 5.89 -14.56
N CYS A 61 -22.07 5.27 -13.41
CA CYS A 61 -21.45 3.96 -13.27
C CYS A 61 -22.29 3.09 -12.31
N LYS A 62 -22.20 1.78 -12.50
CA LYS A 62 -22.76 0.80 -11.57
C LYS A 62 -21.66 0.31 -10.65
N ILE A 63 -21.84 0.47 -9.37
CA ILE A 63 -20.92 -0.09 -8.36
C ILE A 63 -21.30 -1.57 -8.17
N ASN A 64 -20.38 -2.47 -8.52
CA ASN A 64 -20.58 -3.91 -8.36
C ASN A 64 -19.96 -4.45 -7.07
N PHE A 65 -18.96 -3.75 -6.53
CA PHE A 65 -18.20 -4.14 -5.34
C PHE A 65 -17.67 -2.89 -4.65
N LYS A 66 -17.65 -2.91 -3.33
CA LYS A 66 -17.08 -1.85 -2.49
C LYS A 66 -16.39 -2.47 -1.29
N GLU A 67 -15.19 -2.00 -0.99
CA GLU A 67 -14.50 -2.30 0.26
C GLU A 67 -13.78 -1.07 0.79
N THR A 68 -13.48 -1.08 2.07
CA THR A 68 -12.70 -0.06 2.74
C THR A 68 -11.77 -0.75 3.74
N GLY A 69 -10.53 -0.30 3.81
CA GLY A 69 -9.54 -0.90 4.68
C GLY A 69 -8.41 0.06 5.04
N ALA A 70 -7.57 -0.35 5.97
CA ALA A 70 -6.37 0.35 6.33
C ALA A 70 -5.17 -0.59 6.37
N ILE A 71 -4.07 -0.20 5.75
CA ILE A 71 -2.81 -0.93 5.77
C ILE A 71 -1.87 -0.24 6.77
N PRO A 72 -1.47 -0.91 7.85
CA PRO A 72 -0.59 -0.29 8.84
C PRO A 72 0.82 -0.12 8.27
N LEU A 73 1.31 1.12 8.26
CA LEU A 73 2.70 1.45 7.88
C LEU A 73 3.62 1.47 9.13
N PHE A 74 3.38 0.54 10.04
CA PHE A 74 4.19 0.34 11.24
C PHE A 74 4.30 -1.14 11.60
N ARG A 75 5.38 -1.54 12.28
CA ARG A 75 5.54 -2.92 12.75
C ARG A 75 4.71 -3.15 14.00
N LYS A 76 3.73 -4.04 13.90
CA LYS A 76 3.03 -4.55 15.07
C LYS A 76 3.94 -5.53 15.80
N LYS A 77 4.02 -5.43 17.13
CA LYS A 77 4.66 -6.49 17.94
C LYS A 77 3.74 -7.70 17.93
N ASN A 78 4.08 -8.70 17.15
CA ASN A 78 3.39 -9.97 17.19
C ASN A 78 3.88 -10.75 18.43
N VAL A 79 2.95 -11.11 19.28
CA VAL A 79 3.23 -12.10 20.32
C VAL A 79 3.04 -13.45 19.65
N ASN A 80 4.15 -14.10 19.30
CA ASN A 80 4.10 -15.44 18.72
C ASN A 80 3.48 -16.41 19.72
N LYS A 81 2.31 -16.93 19.40
CA LYS A 81 1.75 -18.05 20.14
C LYS A 81 2.32 -19.35 19.59
N PHE A 82 2.45 -20.35 20.44
CA PHE A 82 3.17 -21.59 20.15
C PHE A 82 2.65 -22.34 18.89
N ASN A 83 1.36 -22.20 18.56
CA ASN A 83 0.72 -22.91 17.45
C ASN A 83 0.14 -21.97 16.38
N GLU A 84 0.55 -20.70 16.32
CA GLU A 84 0.04 -19.73 15.36
C GLU A 84 1.17 -19.19 14.47
N ILE A 85 0.92 -19.21 13.16
CA ILE A 85 1.80 -18.60 12.16
C ILE A 85 1.07 -17.38 11.61
N TYR A 86 1.67 -16.22 11.74
CA TYR A 86 1.17 -14.99 11.14
C TYR A 86 1.74 -14.85 9.73
N ILE A 87 0.86 -14.72 8.74
CA ILE A 87 1.22 -14.59 7.32
C ILE A 87 0.77 -13.23 6.76
N GLY A 88 1.34 -12.85 5.63
CA GLY A 88 0.96 -11.63 4.93
C GLY A 88 1.11 -10.37 5.78
N SER A 89 0.18 -9.45 5.69
CA SER A 89 0.21 -8.19 6.45
C SER A 89 0.18 -8.43 7.97
N ALA A 90 -0.57 -9.43 8.44
CA ALA A 90 -0.58 -9.83 9.84
C ALA A 90 0.77 -10.38 10.30
N GLY A 91 1.53 -11.03 9.41
CA GLY A 91 2.89 -11.51 9.66
C GLY A 91 3.98 -10.44 9.51
N GLY A 92 3.59 -9.18 9.26
CA GLY A 92 4.52 -8.07 9.12
C GLY A 92 5.23 -8.03 7.76
N MET A 93 4.64 -8.63 6.71
CA MET A 93 5.22 -8.67 5.37
C MET A 93 5.03 -7.38 4.57
N THR A 94 4.27 -6.43 5.10
CA THR A 94 4.05 -5.14 4.45
C THR A 94 5.31 -4.27 4.50
N ARG A 95 5.69 -3.67 3.36
CA ARG A 95 6.70 -2.61 3.31
C ARG A 95 6.13 -1.37 3.99
N LEU A 96 6.84 -0.83 4.95
CA LEU A 96 6.33 0.28 5.77
C LEU A 96 6.22 1.59 4.98
N SER A 97 7.00 1.74 3.92
CA SER A 97 7.03 2.95 3.10
C SER A 97 5.93 3.01 2.04
N THR A 98 5.60 1.87 1.44
CA THR A 98 4.72 1.78 0.26
C THR A 98 3.40 1.06 0.53
N GLY A 99 3.29 0.32 1.64
CA GLY A 99 2.18 -0.60 1.87
C GLY A 99 2.25 -1.87 1.02
N TYR A 100 3.25 -1.99 0.13
CA TYR A 100 3.37 -3.14 -0.77
C TYR A 100 3.74 -4.41 -0.01
N THR A 101 3.08 -5.50 -0.31
CA THR A 101 3.18 -6.73 0.48
C THR A 101 3.48 -7.97 -0.39
N PHE A 102 3.13 -7.92 -1.69
CA PHE A 102 3.09 -9.11 -2.54
C PHE A 102 4.42 -9.87 -2.62
N LEU A 103 5.54 -9.20 -2.89
CA LEU A 103 6.85 -9.87 -3.01
C LEU A 103 7.26 -10.53 -1.69
N ASN A 104 7.07 -9.85 -0.57
CA ASN A 104 7.39 -10.39 0.74
C ASN A 104 6.50 -11.58 1.12
N ILE A 105 5.22 -11.58 0.69
CA ILE A 105 4.31 -12.73 0.85
C ILE A 105 4.84 -13.93 0.06
N GLN A 106 5.30 -13.74 -1.16
CA GLN A 106 5.86 -14.83 -1.97
C GLN A 106 7.10 -15.44 -1.30
N GLU A 107 8.01 -14.60 -0.81
CA GLU A 107 9.20 -15.04 -0.08
C GLU A 107 8.84 -15.76 1.22
N GLN A 108 7.90 -15.22 2.01
CA GLN A 108 7.41 -15.87 3.23
C GLN A 108 6.77 -17.23 2.92
N SER A 109 5.94 -17.30 1.88
CA SER A 109 5.27 -18.54 1.49
C SER A 109 6.28 -19.62 1.06
N ARG A 110 7.32 -19.22 0.33
CA ARG A 110 8.42 -20.12 -0.02
C ARG A 110 9.13 -20.63 1.23
N TYR A 111 9.49 -19.74 2.13
CA TYR A 111 10.16 -20.08 3.39
C TYR A 111 9.31 -21.02 4.26
N ILE A 112 8.02 -20.77 4.38
CA ILE A 112 7.10 -21.64 5.12
C ILE A 112 7.07 -23.03 4.52
N ARG A 113 6.94 -23.14 3.20
CA ARG A 113 6.93 -24.44 2.50
C ARG A 113 8.20 -25.23 2.74
N GLU A 114 9.36 -24.57 2.73
CA GLU A 114 10.68 -25.21 2.93
C GLU A 114 10.93 -25.63 4.39
N ASN A 115 10.21 -25.06 5.34
CA ASN A 115 10.38 -25.30 6.78
C ASN A 115 9.13 -25.87 7.47
N ILE A 116 8.16 -26.36 6.72
CA ILE A 116 6.85 -26.79 7.26
C ILE A 116 6.96 -27.94 8.26
N GLU A 117 7.93 -28.83 8.10
CA GLU A 117 8.16 -29.94 9.02
C GLU A 117 8.78 -29.49 10.36
N ASN A 118 9.36 -28.27 10.40
CA ASN A 118 9.91 -27.69 11.61
C ASN A 118 9.19 -26.37 11.95
N ILE A 119 8.02 -26.51 12.53
CA ILE A 119 7.11 -25.39 12.82
C ILE A 119 7.74 -24.28 13.71
N LYS A 120 8.72 -24.63 14.52
CA LYS A 120 9.48 -23.66 15.33
C LYS A 120 10.27 -22.68 14.45
N ASN A 121 10.74 -23.11 13.29
CA ASN A 121 11.52 -22.30 12.37
C ASN A 121 10.65 -21.44 11.45
N VAL A 122 9.39 -21.82 11.24
CA VAL A 122 8.47 -21.09 10.32
C VAL A 122 8.27 -19.63 10.74
N ASN A 123 8.30 -19.35 12.04
CA ASN A 123 8.15 -18.00 12.59
C ASN A 123 9.45 -17.16 12.56
N LEU A 124 10.55 -17.70 12.02
CA LEU A 124 11.84 -17.01 11.97
C LEU A 124 12.00 -16.13 10.72
N PHE A 125 11.10 -16.25 9.73
CA PHE A 125 11.18 -15.41 8.54
C PHE A 125 11.04 -13.93 8.90
N LYS A 126 11.98 -13.12 8.42
CA LYS A 126 11.98 -11.66 8.62
C LYS A 126 12.37 -10.96 7.33
N ILE A 127 11.74 -9.83 7.09
CA ILE A 127 12.16 -8.91 6.04
C ILE A 127 13.57 -8.40 6.37
N ASN A 128 14.41 -8.24 5.35
CA ASN A 128 15.77 -7.74 5.51
C ASN A 128 15.75 -6.35 6.16
N SER A 129 16.55 -6.17 7.21
CA SER A 129 16.64 -4.93 8.00
C SER A 129 17.04 -3.70 7.17
N LYS A 130 17.74 -3.90 6.04
CA LYS A 130 18.04 -2.84 5.09
C LYS A 130 16.76 -2.17 4.56
N TYR A 131 15.75 -2.95 4.26
CA TYR A 131 14.47 -2.41 3.79
C TYR A 131 13.73 -1.65 4.90
N ASP A 132 13.73 -2.16 6.12
CA ASP A 132 13.16 -1.44 7.26
C ASP A 132 13.84 -0.08 7.49
N PHE A 133 15.14 0.02 7.28
CA PHE A 133 15.87 1.27 7.38
C PHE A 133 15.46 2.25 6.27
N LEU A 134 15.42 1.80 5.02
CA LEU A 134 15.02 2.62 3.88
C LEU A 134 13.56 3.08 3.99
N ASP A 135 12.68 2.20 4.43
CA ASP A 135 11.27 2.51 4.68
C ASP A 135 11.11 3.62 5.73
N LYS A 136 11.87 3.57 6.83
CA LYS A 136 11.86 4.62 7.86
C LYS A 136 12.32 5.98 7.31
N ILE A 137 13.32 5.99 6.42
CA ILE A 137 13.76 7.22 5.75
C ILE A 137 12.61 7.80 4.93
N LEU A 138 11.97 6.99 4.08
CA LEU A 138 10.87 7.47 3.24
C LEU A 138 9.69 7.96 4.09
N LEU A 139 9.29 7.23 5.14
CA LEU A 139 8.24 7.67 6.06
C LEU A 139 8.57 9.02 6.72
N ARG A 140 9.82 9.26 7.05
CA ARG A 140 10.28 10.55 7.59
C ARG A 140 10.20 11.67 6.55
N VAL A 141 10.58 11.40 5.31
CA VAL A 141 10.44 12.34 4.19
C VAL A 141 8.95 12.65 3.96
N LEU A 142 8.10 11.63 3.96
CA LEU A 142 6.66 11.72 3.80
C LEU A 142 6.02 12.62 4.87
N LYS A 143 6.41 12.43 6.13
CA LYS A 143 5.91 13.23 7.25
C LYS A 143 6.30 14.71 7.14
N ASN A 144 7.51 15.00 6.66
CA ASN A 144 8.04 16.36 6.63
C ASN A 144 7.77 17.10 5.31
N ASN A 145 7.50 16.38 4.21
CA ASN A 145 7.39 16.93 2.86
C ASN A 145 6.25 16.23 2.08
N SER A 146 5.07 16.17 2.67
CA SER A 146 3.92 15.48 2.05
C SER A 146 3.57 16.04 0.65
N THR A 147 3.71 17.35 0.44
CA THR A 147 3.43 18.02 -0.84
C THR A 147 4.34 17.59 -1.98
N GLU A 148 5.57 17.14 -1.67
CA GLU A 148 6.53 16.69 -2.67
C GLU A 148 6.43 15.21 -3.02
N MET A 149 5.56 14.47 -2.34
CA MET A 149 5.50 13.01 -2.51
C MET A 149 5.09 12.58 -3.91
N GLY A 150 4.18 13.30 -4.56
CA GLY A 150 3.82 13.03 -5.96
C GLY A 150 5.04 13.09 -6.89
N ASN A 151 5.88 14.11 -6.73
CA ASN A 151 7.13 14.27 -7.48
C ASN A 151 8.15 13.17 -7.15
N ILE A 152 8.25 12.77 -5.89
CA ILE A 152 9.16 11.71 -5.45
C ILE A 152 8.74 10.37 -6.08
N PHE A 153 7.47 9.99 -5.97
CA PHE A 153 6.96 8.77 -6.59
C PHE A 153 7.11 8.79 -8.12
N PHE A 154 6.81 9.90 -8.76
CA PHE A 154 7.01 10.04 -10.20
C PHE A 154 8.47 9.77 -10.60
N LYS A 155 9.45 10.35 -9.89
CA LYS A 155 10.88 10.10 -10.13
C LYS A 155 11.27 8.65 -9.90
N VAL A 156 10.74 8.01 -8.85
CA VAL A 156 11.01 6.58 -8.56
C VAL A 156 10.49 5.70 -9.69
N PHE A 157 9.22 5.86 -10.08
CA PHE A 157 8.61 5.03 -11.12
C PHE A 157 9.12 5.35 -12.54
N ASN A 158 9.66 6.54 -12.78
CA ASN A 158 10.30 6.90 -14.03
C ASN A 158 11.80 6.53 -14.08
N SER A 159 12.32 5.89 -13.05
CA SER A 159 13.68 5.37 -13.00
C SER A 159 13.81 4.03 -13.74
N LYS A 160 15.04 3.49 -13.78
CA LYS A 160 15.25 2.16 -14.39
C LYS A 160 14.34 1.11 -13.72
N PRO A 161 13.73 0.19 -14.49
CA PRO A 161 12.75 -0.79 -13.95
C PRO A 161 13.25 -1.55 -12.72
N LYS A 162 14.53 -1.95 -12.70
CA LYS A 162 15.15 -2.62 -11.54
C LYS A 162 15.15 -1.74 -10.28
N THR A 163 15.31 -0.42 -10.43
CA THR A 163 15.28 0.52 -9.31
C THR A 163 13.86 0.65 -8.77
N ALA A 164 12.87 0.79 -9.64
CA ALA A 164 11.47 0.88 -9.26
C ALA A 164 10.99 -0.40 -8.56
N ILE A 165 11.36 -1.58 -9.07
CA ILE A 165 11.02 -2.88 -8.43
C ILE A 165 11.71 -3.02 -7.06
N ASN A 166 12.96 -2.61 -6.92
CA ASN A 166 13.66 -2.67 -5.63
C ASN A 166 13.12 -1.68 -4.60
N PHE A 167 12.42 -0.65 -5.04
CA PHE A 167 11.74 0.30 -4.16
C PHE A 167 10.47 -0.31 -3.55
N LEU A 168 9.73 -1.09 -4.32
CA LEU A 168 8.54 -1.82 -3.88
C LEU A 168 8.88 -2.99 -2.93
#